data_280b2e12cd693304862c5069f9fac766
#
_entry.id   280b2e12cd693304862c5069f9fac766
#
_cell.length_a   1.000
_cell.length_b   1.000
_cell.length_c   1.000
_cell.angle_alpha   90.00
_cell.angle_beta   90.00
_cell.angle_gamma   90.00
#
_symmetry.space_group_name_H-M   'P 1'
#
loop_
_entity.id
_entity.type
_entity.pdbx_description
1 polymer ?
#
loop_
_entity_poly.entity_id
_entity_poly.type
_entity_poly.pdbx_seq_one_letter_code
_entity_poly.pdbx_strand_id
1 'polypeptide(L)'
;MSINNKQWLGLPLNLLWGYIAIAVFMTGDGFELAFLSHYIKALGFSPAEASFAFTLYGLAAALSAWISGVVAEIITPLKTMMIGFVLWCVFHVLFLVFGLGHANYALILPFYGIRGLAYPLFLYSFIVAIIHNVRSDSSSSALGWFWAVYSVGIGVFGSYIPSFTIPHIGEMGTLWLALLFCATGGIIALVSMRHTETPRHMQNLTTREKFAELGRAATLLYTNRSILFSSIVRIINTLSLFGFAVIMPMMFVDELGFTTSEWLQVWAAFFFTTIFSNVFWGIVAEKMGWMKVIRWFGCIGMALSSLAFYYLPQHFGHNFAMALVPAIALGIFVAAFVPMAAVFPALEPNHKGAAISVYNLSAGLSNFLAPAIAVVLLPYFSTIGVVIAYTALYILAFFLCPLIRVEQPGFTSDQHAKPFTANAAES
;
A
#
# COMPACT_ATOMS: atom_id res chain seq x y z
N MET A 1 20.53 26.30 15.43
CA MET A 1 20.05 26.96 14.22
C MET A 1 18.53 26.75 14.18
N SER A 2 17.74 27.83 14.11
CA SER A 2 16.28 27.72 14.01
C SER A 2 15.94 27.09 12.67
N ILE A 3 15.31 25.91 12.71
CA ILE A 3 14.72 25.29 11.53
C ILE A 3 13.64 26.27 11.04
N ASN A 4 13.89 26.92 9.92
CA ASN A 4 12.95 27.87 9.31
C ASN A 4 11.80 27.07 8.69
N ASN A 5 10.91 26.55 9.54
CA ASN A 5 9.81 25.68 9.16
C ASN A 5 8.64 26.50 8.62
N LYS A 6 8.80 27.05 7.40
CA LYS A 6 7.64 27.49 6.64
C LYS A 6 6.83 26.24 6.27
N GLN A 7 5.61 26.17 6.76
CA GLN A 7 4.64 25.11 6.46
C GLN A 7 3.45 25.71 5.69
N TRP A 8 2.95 24.96 4.74
CA TRP A 8 1.68 25.26 4.07
C TRP A 8 0.71 24.12 4.32
N LEU A 9 -0.35 24.38 5.09
CA LEU A 9 -1.32 23.36 5.50
C LEU A 9 -0.66 22.08 6.09
N GLY A 10 0.40 22.26 6.89
CA GLY A 10 1.16 21.16 7.47
C GLY A 10 2.19 20.50 6.54
N LEU A 11 2.27 20.90 5.28
CA LEU A 11 3.31 20.45 4.35
C LEU A 11 4.61 21.21 4.64
N PRO A 12 5.70 20.53 5.00
CA PRO A 12 6.98 21.17 5.24
C PRO A 12 7.63 21.62 3.92
N LEU A 13 7.72 22.93 3.69
CA LEU A 13 8.22 23.48 2.42
C LEU A 13 9.71 23.20 2.17
N ASN A 14 10.50 22.97 3.22
CA ASN A 14 11.89 22.53 3.11
C ASN A 14 12.05 21.11 2.52
N LEU A 15 10.99 20.28 2.59
CA LEU A 15 10.96 18.94 2.03
C LEU A 15 10.08 18.82 0.76
N LEU A 16 9.53 19.94 0.26
CA LEU A 16 8.59 19.96 -0.86
C LEU A 16 9.10 19.16 -2.07
N TRP A 17 10.35 19.36 -2.46
CA TRP A 17 10.96 18.64 -3.56
C TRP A 17 11.11 17.14 -3.31
N GLY A 18 11.26 16.73 -2.05
CA GLY A 18 11.22 15.33 -1.65
C GLY A 18 9.83 14.71 -1.89
N TYR A 19 8.76 15.42 -1.55
CA TYR A 19 7.37 14.98 -1.86
C TYR A 19 7.14 14.90 -3.37
N ILE A 20 7.63 15.89 -4.14
CA ILE A 20 7.55 15.85 -5.62
C ILE A 20 8.34 14.64 -6.15
N ALA A 21 9.53 14.38 -5.63
CA ALA A 21 10.33 13.22 -6.00
C ALA A 21 9.57 11.91 -5.77
N ILE A 22 8.91 11.77 -4.60
CA ILE A 22 8.06 10.61 -4.29
C ILE A 22 6.88 10.51 -5.27
N ALA A 23 6.16 11.60 -5.52
CA ALA A 23 5.04 11.60 -6.45
C ALA A 23 5.46 11.13 -7.85
N VAL A 24 6.55 11.68 -8.38
CA VAL A 24 7.06 11.38 -9.72
C VAL A 24 7.59 9.95 -9.80
N PHE A 25 8.39 9.50 -8.81
CA PHE A 25 8.93 8.14 -8.77
C PHE A 25 7.79 7.11 -8.68
N MET A 26 6.83 7.34 -7.77
CA MET A 26 5.70 6.41 -7.58
C MET A 26 4.72 6.42 -8.76
N THR A 27 4.69 7.49 -9.56
CA THR A 27 3.95 7.49 -10.83
C THR A 27 4.57 6.47 -11.79
N GLY A 28 5.88 6.46 -11.95
CA GLY A 28 6.57 5.49 -12.79
C GLY A 28 6.44 4.06 -12.27
N ASP A 29 6.64 3.84 -10.97
CA ASP A 29 6.50 2.52 -10.35
C ASP A 29 5.06 1.99 -10.46
N GLY A 30 4.05 2.88 -10.43
CA GLY A 30 2.64 2.52 -10.54
C GLY A 30 2.18 2.14 -11.94
N PHE A 31 2.91 2.52 -13.01
CA PHE A 31 2.48 2.29 -14.40
C PHE A 31 2.13 0.84 -14.70
N GLU A 32 2.89 -0.07 -14.17
CA GLU A 32 2.73 -1.51 -14.44
C GLU A 32 1.69 -2.20 -13.56
N LEU A 33 1.33 -1.60 -12.42
CA LEU A 33 0.56 -2.26 -11.38
C LEU A 33 -0.72 -2.93 -11.90
N ALA A 34 -1.43 -2.27 -12.80
CA ALA A 34 -2.74 -2.71 -13.24
C ALA A 34 -2.79 -3.29 -14.67
N PHE A 35 -1.66 -3.42 -15.40
CA PHE A 35 -1.68 -4.05 -16.72
C PHE A 35 -0.58 -5.09 -16.96
N LEU A 36 0.50 -5.10 -16.17
CA LEU A 36 1.64 -5.97 -16.41
C LEU A 36 1.27 -7.46 -16.37
N SER A 37 0.34 -7.87 -15.51
CA SER A 37 -0.12 -9.25 -15.47
C SER A 37 -0.80 -9.70 -16.77
N HIS A 38 -1.62 -8.85 -17.35
CA HIS A 38 -2.24 -9.06 -18.66
C HIS A 38 -1.18 -9.10 -19.75
N TYR A 39 -0.19 -8.19 -19.71
CA TYR A 39 0.90 -8.16 -20.67
C TYR A 39 1.77 -9.43 -20.61
N ILE A 40 2.12 -9.92 -19.41
CA ILE A 40 2.83 -11.20 -19.24
C ILE A 40 2.02 -12.36 -19.85
N LYS A 41 0.69 -12.39 -19.62
CA LYS A 41 -0.18 -13.38 -20.25
C LYS A 41 -0.17 -13.26 -21.78
N ALA A 42 -0.20 -12.05 -22.34
CA ALA A 42 -0.14 -11.82 -23.78
C ALA A 42 1.18 -12.30 -24.43
N LEU A 43 2.26 -12.40 -23.64
CA LEU A 43 3.52 -13.02 -24.07
C LEU A 43 3.49 -14.56 -24.12
N GLY A 44 2.36 -15.19 -23.75
CA GLY A 44 2.14 -16.64 -23.82
C GLY A 44 2.24 -17.38 -22.50
N PHE A 45 2.35 -16.68 -21.36
CA PHE A 45 2.39 -17.28 -20.03
C PHE A 45 0.98 -17.43 -19.43
N SER A 46 0.82 -18.38 -18.52
CA SER A 46 -0.45 -18.58 -17.83
C SER A 46 -0.75 -17.46 -16.82
N PRO A 47 -2.03 -17.25 -16.45
CA PRO A 47 -2.41 -16.32 -15.38
C PRO A 47 -1.74 -16.63 -14.04
N ALA A 48 -1.49 -17.91 -13.74
CA ALA A 48 -0.79 -18.32 -12.53
C ALA A 48 0.69 -17.93 -12.56
N GLU A 49 1.37 -18.06 -13.70
CA GLU A 49 2.75 -17.62 -13.90
C GLU A 49 2.86 -16.09 -13.79
N ALA A 50 1.93 -15.34 -14.37
CA ALA A 50 1.87 -13.89 -14.18
C ALA A 50 1.72 -13.53 -12.69
N SER A 51 0.79 -14.17 -11.98
CA SER A 51 0.58 -13.96 -10.54
C SER A 51 1.79 -14.35 -9.70
N PHE A 52 2.56 -15.37 -10.10
CA PHE A 52 3.77 -15.80 -9.38
C PHE A 52 4.90 -14.75 -9.50
N ALA A 53 5.03 -14.07 -10.64
CA ALA A 53 5.97 -12.96 -10.76
C ALA A 53 5.66 -11.84 -9.75
N PHE A 54 4.37 -11.46 -9.61
CA PHE A 54 3.94 -10.50 -8.58
C PHE A 54 4.13 -11.02 -7.15
N THR A 55 4.00 -12.33 -6.94
CA THR A 55 4.27 -12.96 -5.64
C THR A 55 5.72 -12.75 -5.20
N LEU A 56 6.67 -13.01 -6.10
CA LEU A 56 8.10 -12.80 -5.81
C LEU A 56 8.43 -11.32 -5.58
N TYR A 57 7.87 -10.45 -6.40
CA TYR A 57 7.99 -9.00 -6.21
C TYR A 57 7.45 -8.57 -4.86
N GLY A 58 6.26 -9.03 -4.48
CA GLY A 58 5.61 -8.72 -3.21
C GLY A 58 6.39 -9.21 -2.00
N LEU A 59 6.99 -10.41 -2.08
CA LEU A 59 7.85 -10.95 -1.03
C LEU A 59 9.09 -10.07 -0.82
N ALA A 60 9.77 -9.70 -1.89
CA ALA A 60 10.92 -8.81 -1.84
C ALA A 60 10.53 -7.43 -1.29
N ALA A 61 9.40 -6.89 -1.73
CA ALA A 61 8.88 -5.62 -1.23
C ALA A 61 8.55 -5.67 0.27
N ALA A 62 7.96 -6.75 0.77
CA ALA A 62 7.67 -6.93 2.19
C ALA A 62 8.94 -6.95 3.05
N LEU A 63 9.95 -7.69 2.62
CA LEU A 63 11.25 -7.74 3.30
C LEU A 63 11.93 -6.37 3.30
N SER A 64 11.94 -5.69 2.17
CA SER A 64 12.51 -4.35 2.02
C SER A 64 11.77 -3.31 2.86
N ALA A 65 10.43 -3.35 2.89
CA ALA A 65 9.63 -2.46 3.72
C ALA A 65 9.95 -2.60 5.20
N TRP A 66 10.18 -3.83 5.66
CA TRP A 66 10.56 -4.11 7.05
C TRP A 66 11.92 -3.51 7.41
N ILE A 67 12.94 -3.69 6.56
CA ILE A 67 14.31 -3.28 6.87
C ILE A 67 14.65 -1.84 6.47
N SER A 68 13.90 -1.23 5.55
CA SER A 68 14.24 0.07 4.93
C SER A 68 14.43 1.20 5.93
N GLY A 69 13.61 1.26 6.98
CA GLY A 69 13.74 2.26 8.05
C GLY A 69 15.10 2.17 8.77
N VAL A 70 15.49 0.94 9.18
CA VAL A 70 16.77 0.70 9.87
C VAL A 70 17.96 0.98 8.95
N VAL A 71 17.86 0.58 7.68
CA VAL A 71 18.91 0.88 6.70
C VAL A 71 19.07 2.39 6.51
N ALA A 72 17.97 3.15 6.42
CA ALA A 72 17.98 4.60 6.31
C ALA A 72 18.62 5.29 7.53
N GLU A 73 18.47 4.71 8.70
CA GLU A 73 19.09 5.20 9.94
C GLU A 73 20.58 4.86 10.05
N ILE A 74 21.01 3.72 9.48
CA ILE A 74 22.42 3.31 9.48
C ILE A 74 23.24 4.12 8.50
N ILE A 75 22.78 4.24 7.24
CA ILE A 75 23.57 4.83 6.13
C ILE A 75 23.09 6.20 5.68
N THR A 76 21.98 6.69 6.09
CA THR A 76 21.26 7.93 5.84
C THR A 76 20.05 7.75 4.90
N PRO A 77 18.97 8.55 5.08
CA PRO A 77 17.81 8.47 4.22
C PRO A 77 18.12 8.67 2.74
N LEU A 78 18.89 9.70 2.39
CA LEU A 78 19.22 9.95 0.99
C LEU A 78 20.00 8.81 0.34
N LYS A 79 21.00 8.25 1.02
CA LYS A 79 21.79 7.13 0.47
C LYS A 79 20.91 5.89 0.26
N THR A 80 20.00 5.59 1.20
CA THR A 80 19.06 4.48 1.07
C THR A 80 18.06 4.70 -0.08
N MET A 81 17.56 5.94 -0.25
CA MET A 81 16.76 6.31 -1.42
C MET A 81 17.52 6.07 -2.73
N MET A 82 18.81 6.47 -2.78
CA MET A 82 19.64 6.29 -3.98
C MET A 82 19.92 4.81 -4.27
N ILE A 83 20.09 3.98 -3.26
CA ILE A 83 20.21 2.53 -3.45
C ILE A 83 18.91 2.00 -4.07
N GLY A 84 17.75 2.35 -3.50
CA GLY A 84 16.44 1.98 -4.05
C GLY A 84 16.25 2.46 -5.49
N PHE A 85 16.58 3.70 -5.77
CA PHE A 85 16.52 4.29 -7.11
C PHE A 85 17.38 3.57 -8.14
N VAL A 86 18.66 3.36 -7.85
CA VAL A 86 19.59 2.67 -8.77
C VAL A 86 19.15 1.22 -8.98
N LEU A 87 18.78 0.53 -7.91
CA LEU A 87 18.30 -0.84 -7.97
C LEU A 87 17.03 -0.95 -8.82
N TRP A 88 16.09 -0.02 -8.65
CA TRP A 88 14.88 0.04 -9.47
C TRP A 88 15.22 0.20 -10.96
N CYS A 89 16.01 1.22 -11.31
CA CYS A 89 16.35 1.52 -12.71
C CYS A 89 17.11 0.36 -13.36
N VAL A 90 18.13 -0.19 -12.69
CA VAL A 90 18.94 -1.29 -13.25
C VAL A 90 18.08 -2.54 -13.49
N PHE A 91 17.34 -3.00 -12.46
CA PHE A 91 16.53 -4.19 -12.61
C PHE A 91 15.30 -3.99 -13.50
N HIS A 92 14.79 -2.77 -13.61
CA HIS A 92 13.74 -2.46 -14.58
C HIS A 92 14.27 -2.61 -16.04
N VAL A 93 15.44 -2.07 -16.34
CA VAL A 93 16.06 -2.23 -17.67
C VAL A 93 16.33 -3.72 -17.98
N LEU A 94 16.91 -4.45 -17.02
CA LEU A 94 17.15 -5.89 -17.21
C LEU A 94 15.84 -6.66 -17.42
N PHE A 95 14.80 -6.32 -16.66
CA PHE A 95 13.47 -6.90 -16.79
C PHE A 95 12.84 -6.61 -18.16
N LEU A 96 12.93 -5.36 -18.66
CA LEU A 96 12.39 -5.00 -19.97
C LEU A 96 13.15 -5.67 -21.10
N VAL A 97 14.50 -5.59 -21.08
CA VAL A 97 15.32 -6.07 -22.20
C VAL A 97 15.37 -7.60 -22.24
N PHE A 98 15.76 -8.23 -21.14
CA PHE A 98 16.04 -9.68 -21.14
C PHE A 98 14.85 -10.53 -20.67
N GLY A 99 13.96 -9.97 -19.83
CA GLY A 99 12.75 -10.65 -19.40
C GLY A 99 11.64 -10.54 -20.44
N LEU A 100 10.96 -9.39 -20.46
CA LEU A 100 9.78 -9.17 -21.31
C LEU A 100 10.14 -9.13 -22.80
N GLY A 101 11.24 -8.46 -23.19
CA GLY A 101 11.62 -8.29 -24.58
C GLY A 101 11.97 -9.59 -25.29
N HIS A 102 12.40 -10.61 -24.57
CA HIS A 102 12.67 -11.95 -25.09
C HIS A 102 11.63 -12.99 -24.67
N ALA A 103 10.56 -12.57 -24.01
CA ALA A 103 9.55 -13.46 -23.40
C ALA A 103 10.18 -14.60 -22.58
N ASN A 104 11.22 -14.28 -21.79
CA ASN A 104 11.99 -15.26 -21.03
C ASN A 104 11.54 -15.28 -19.57
N TYR A 105 10.67 -16.22 -19.22
CA TYR A 105 10.12 -16.34 -17.87
C TYR A 105 11.17 -16.55 -16.79
N ALA A 106 12.23 -17.33 -17.08
CA ALA A 106 13.31 -17.57 -16.13
C ALA A 106 14.09 -16.29 -15.77
N LEU A 107 14.07 -15.26 -16.62
CA LEU A 107 14.66 -13.94 -16.36
C LEU A 107 13.63 -12.90 -15.86
N ILE A 108 12.35 -13.03 -16.25
CA ILE A 108 11.27 -12.21 -15.70
C ILE A 108 11.24 -12.33 -14.17
N LEU A 109 11.26 -13.56 -13.64
CA LEU A 109 11.12 -13.81 -12.21
C LEU A 109 12.21 -13.14 -11.35
N PRO A 110 13.52 -13.37 -11.58
CA PRO A 110 14.55 -12.77 -10.73
C PRO A 110 14.65 -11.26 -10.91
N PHE A 111 14.54 -10.73 -12.14
CA PHE A 111 14.67 -9.30 -12.35
C PHE A 111 13.50 -8.52 -11.76
N TYR A 112 12.26 -8.99 -11.96
CA TYR A 112 11.10 -8.39 -11.37
C TYR A 112 11.08 -8.57 -9.84
N GLY A 113 11.40 -9.78 -9.35
CA GLY A 113 11.46 -10.08 -7.92
C GLY A 113 12.47 -9.20 -7.18
N ILE A 114 13.72 -9.11 -7.66
CA ILE A 114 14.76 -8.27 -7.02
C ILE A 114 14.37 -6.79 -7.06
N ARG A 115 13.74 -6.32 -8.15
CA ARG A 115 13.25 -4.95 -8.24
C ARG A 115 12.22 -4.62 -7.15
N GLY A 116 11.47 -5.61 -6.64
CA GLY A 116 10.58 -5.44 -5.49
C GLY A 116 11.25 -4.88 -4.24
N LEU A 117 12.57 -5.06 -4.07
CA LEU A 117 13.31 -4.43 -2.97
C LEU A 117 13.43 -2.92 -3.11
N ALA A 118 13.29 -2.39 -4.32
CA ALA A 118 13.70 -1.03 -4.68
C ALA A 118 12.76 0.05 -4.15
N TYR A 119 11.45 -0.05 -4.45
CA TYR A 119 10.52 1.01 -4.10
C TYR A 119 10.40 1.24 -2.59
N PRO A 120 10.39 0.22 -1.72
CA PRO A 120 10.31 0.47 -0.29
C PRO A 120 11.58 1.13 0.26
N LEU A 121 12.76 0.81 -0.29
CA LEU A 121 14.01 1.51 0.07
C LEU A 121 13.91 3.00 -0.29
N PHE A 122 13.38 3.34 -1.47
CA PHE A 122 13.19 4.72 -1.87
C PHE A 122 12.12 5.43 -1.02
N LEU A 123 10.96 4.83 -0.90
CA LEU A 123 9.77 5.40 -0.29
C LEU A 123 9.90 5.59 1.23
N TYR A 124 10.19 4.51 1.96
CA TYR A 124 10.19 4.55 3.43
C TYR A 124 11.38 5.29 4.02
N SER A 125 12.47 5.40 3.27
CA SER A 125 13.60 6.26 3.68
C SER A 125 13.22 7.74 3.72
N PHE A 126 12.31 8.17 2.85
CA PHE A 126 11.81 9.54 2.90
C PHE A 126 10.93 9.78 4.13
N ILE A 127 10.18 8.78 4.62
CA ILE A 127 9.48 8.86 5.92
C ILE A 127 10.47 9.14 7.04
N VAL A 128 11.60 8.45 7.06
CA VAL A 128 12.66 8.69 8.05
C VAL A 128 13.19 10.14 7.94
N ALA A 129 13.40 10.64 6.72
CA ALA A 129 13.78 12.02 6.51
C ALA A 129 12.72 13.02 7.03
N ILE A 130 11.41 12.75 6.81
CA ILE A 130 10.33 13.59 7.34
C ILE A 130 10.40 13.65 8.87
N ILE A 131 10.45 12.48 9.54
CA ILE A 131 10.44 12.39 11.01
C ILE A 131 11.59 13.20 11.63
N HIS A 132 12.76 13.22 11.00
CA HIS A 132 13.95 13.91 11.51
C HIS A 132 14.02 15.41 11.17
N ASN A 133 13.32 15.85 10.12
CA ASN A 133 13.39 17.25 9.66
C ASN A 133 12.12 18.05 9.97
N VAL A 134 11.11 17.42 10.58
CA VAL A 134 9.83 18.04 10.95
C VAL A 134 9.65 18.00 12.46
N ARG A 135 9.04 19.03 13.02
CA ARG A 135 8.72 19.07 14.45
C ARG A 135 7.67 17.98 14.78
N SER A 136 7.76 17.42 15.99
CA SER A 136 6.88 16.34 16.42
C SER A 136 5.38 16.70 16.41
N ASP A 137 5.03 17.97 16.63
CA ASP A 137 3.66 18.50 16.57
C ASP A 137 3.09 18.55 15.13
N SER A 138 3.94 18.55 14.11
CA SER A 138 3.57 18.65 12.71
C SER A 138 3.83 17.35 11.91
N SER A 139 4.38 16.33 12.57
CA SER A 139 4.75 15.07 11.92
C SER A 139 3.57 14.34 11.30
N SER A 140 2.40 14.35 11.97
CA SER A 140 1.20 13.69 11.46
C SER A 140 0.70 14.29 10.15
N SER A 141 0.71 15.63 10.04
CA SER A 141 0.32 16.32 8.80
C SER A 141 1.32 16.07 7.68
N ALA A 142 2.62 16.08 7.98
CA ALA A 142 3.67 15.79 7.01
C ALA A 142 3.55 14.35 6.46
N LEU A 143 3.30 13.37 7.32
CA LEU A 143 3.05 11.99 6.90
C LEU A 143 1.72 11.84 6.14
N GLY A 144 0.70 12.62 6.48
CA GLY A 144 -0.54 12.69 5.71
C GLY A 144 -0.29 13.13 4.26
N TRP A 145 0.50 14.19 4.06
CA TRP A 145 0.93 14.62 2.73
C TRP A 145 1.76 13.57 1.99
N PHE A 146 2.64 12.86 2.70
CA PHE A 146 3.40 11.76 2.12
C PHE A 146 2.49 10.68 1.53
N TRP A 147 1.51 10.20 2.29
CA TRP A 147 0.57 9.18 1.79
C TRP A 147 -0.35 9.71 0.69
N ALA A 148 -0.68 11.00 0.72
CA ALA A 148 -1.47 11.62 -0.35
C ALA A 148 -0.69 11.64 -1.68
N VAL A 149 0.54 12.13 -1.69
CA VAL A 149 1.36 12.16 -2.92
C VAL A 149 1.73 10.76 -3.40
N TYR A 150 1.96 9.81 -2.49
CA TYR A 150 2.14 8.40 -2.82
C TYR A 150 0.93 7.85 -3.56
N SER A 151 -0.28 8.04 -3.02
CA SER A 151 -1.51 7.51 -3.61
C SER A 151 -1.84 8.16 -4.95
N VAL A 152 -1.60 9.47 -5.08
CA VAL A 152 -1.73 10.17 -6.36
C VAL A 152 -0.73 9.60 -7.39
N GLY A 153 0.52 9.39 -6.99
CA GLY A 153 1.55 8.84 -7.88
C GLY A 153 1.22 7.43 -8.33
N ILE A 154 1.23 6.48 -7.38
CA ILE A 154 1.12 5.05 -7.71
C ILE A 154 -0.24 4.66 -8.27
N GLY A 155 -1.30 5.29 -7.79
CA GLY A 155 -2.65 4.89 -8.11
C GLY A 155 -3.30 5.72 -9.22
N VAL A 156 -3.39 7.04 -9.03
CA VAL A 156 -4.10 7.90 -9.99
C VAL A 156 -3.25 8.07 -11.25
N PHE A 157 -2.06 8.67 -11.16
CA PHE A 157 -1.22 8.89 -12.33
C PHE A 157 -0.61 7.59 -12.85
N GLY A 158 -0.28 6.65 -11.94
CA GLY A 158 0.22 5.33 -12.29
C GLY A 158 -0.74 4.49 -13.14
N SER A 159 -2.04 4.74 -13.07
CA SER A 159 -3.05 4.09 -13.91
C SER A 159 -3.56 4.98 -15.04
N TYR A 160 -3.77 6.27 -14.75
CA TYR A 160 -4.39 7.18 -15.72
C TYR A 160 -3.45 7.50 -16.89
N ILE A 161 -2.14 7.74 -16.65
CA ILE A 161 -1.18 8.01 -17.72
C ILE A 161 -1.03 6.79 -18.66
N PRO A 162 -0.84 5.54 -18.17
CA PRO A 162 -0.84 4.37 -19.03
C PRO A 162 -2.10 4.19 -19.88
N SER A 163 -3.27 4.60 -19.39
CA SER A 163 -4.51 4.51 -20.16
C SER A 163 -4.46 5.31 -21.47
N PHE A 164 -3.66 6.37 -21.53
CA PHE A 164 -3.42 7.16 -22.74
C PHE A 164 -2.18 6.71 -23.51
N THR A 165 -1.13 6.28 -22.82
CA THR A 165 0.14 5.94 -23.50
C THR A 165 0.09 4.58 -24.17
N ILE A 166 -0.58 3.59 -23.59
CA ILE A 166 -0.68 2.24 -24.17
C ILE A 166 -1.25 2.26 -25.60
N PRO A 167 -2.35 2.98 -25.91
CA PRO A 167 -2.88 3.03 -27.27
C PRO A 167 -1.93 3.64 -28.31
N HIS A 168 -0.96 4.47 -27.88
CA HIS A 168 -0.08 5.21 -28.78
C HIS A 168 1.31 4.56 -28.93
N ILE A 169 1.88 4.05 -27.82
CA ILE A 169 3.24 3.53 -27.76
C ILE A 169 3.30 2.06 -27.29
N GLY A 170 2.15 1.43 -27.04
CA GLY A 170 2.04 0.06 -26.53
C GLY A 170 2.44 -0.11 -25.08
N GLU A 171 2.25 -1.33 -24.56
CA GLU A 171 2.61 -1.69 -23.17
C GLU A 171 4.12 -1.56 -22.94
N MET A 172 4.95 -2.10 -23.84
CA MET A 172 6.41 -2.02 -23.72
C MET A 172 6.90 -0.56 -23.74
N GLY A 173 6.37 0.28 -24.66
CA GLY A 173 6.70 1.70 -24.71
C GLY A 173 6.31 2.44 -23.41
N THR A 174 5.15 2.08 -22.85
CA THR A 174 4.68 2.63 -21.56
C THR A 174 5.59 2.21 -20.41
N LEU A 175 6.11 0.98 -20.39
CA LEU A 175 7.09 0.54 -19.39
C LEU A 175 8.43 1.26 -19.52
N TRP A 176 8.89 1.57 -20.75
CA TRP A 176 10.07 2.43 -20.95
C TRP A 176 9.81 3.87 -20.46
N LEU A 177 8.61 4.40 -20.63
CA LEU A 177 8.22 5.69 -20.07
C LEU A 177 8.22 5.67 -18.54
N ALA A 178 7.85 4.55 -17.89
CA ALA A 178 7.95 4.35 -16.45
C ALA A 178 9.39 4.60 -15.95
N LEU A 179 10.40 4.11 -16.68
CA LEU A 179 11.81 4.36 -16.36
C LEU A 179 12.14 5.85 -16.36
N LEU A 180 11.60 6.62 -17.29
CA LEU A 180 11.81 8.07 -17.34
C LEU A 180 11.24 8.78 -16.10
N PHE A 181 10.03 8.39 -15.66
CA PHE A 181 9.42 8.93 -14.44
C PHE A 181 10.23 8.57 -13.19
N CYS A 182 10.61 7.31 -13.03
CA CYS A 182 11.41 6.87 -11.89
C CYS A 182 12.81 7.52 -11.88
N ALA A 183 13.45 7.63 -13.04
CA ALA A 183 14.72 8.31 -13.18
C ALA A 183 14.60 9.79 -12.80
N THR A 184 13.58 10.48 -13.27
CA THR A 184 13.31 11.89 -12.94
C THR A 184 13.06 12.05 -11.44
N GLY A 185 12.21 11.22 -10.83
CA GLY A 185 11.96 11.23 -9.39
C GLY A 185 13.24 11.00 -8.56
N GLY A 186 14.06 10.03 -8.96
CA GLY A 186 15.34 9.74 -8.32
C GLY A 186 16.33 10.91 -8.43
N ILE A 187 16.42 11.56 -9.58
CA ILE A 187 17.29 12.75 -9.79
C ILE A 187 16.79 13.93 -8.96
N ILE A 188 15.49 14.19 -8.92
CA ILE A 188 14.91 15.24 -8.06
C ILE A 188 15.28 14.98 -6.61
N ALA A 189 15.13 13.74 -6.10
CA ALA A 189 15.52 13.39 -4.74
C ALA A 189 17.01 13.63 -4.50
N LEU A 190 17.87 13.18 -5.41
CA LEU A 190 19.33 13.34 -5.31
C LEU A 190 19.73 14.81 -5.23
N VAL A 191 19.14 15.68 -6.05
CA VAL A 191 19.50 17.10 -6.10
C VAL A 191 18.95 17.86 -4.89
N SER A 192 17.68 17.62 -4.54
CA SER A 192 16.96 18.42 -3.55
C SER A 192 17.26 18.04 -2.11
N MET A 193 17.55 16.76 -1.85
CA MET A 193 17.72 16.25 -0.48
C MET A 193 19.17 16.20 -0.01
N ARG A 194 20.13 16.73 -0.78
CA ARG A 194 21.56 16.77 -0.40
C ARG A 194 21.84 17.50 0.92
N HIS A 195 21.00 18.46 1.27
CA HIS A 195 21.16 19.31 2.44
C HIS A 195 20.18 18.98 3.58
N THR A 196 19.42 17.88 3.44
CA THR A 196 18.57 17.39 4.54
C THR A 196 19.44 16.89 5.69
N GLU A 197 19.12 17.36 6.90
CA GLU A 197 19.87 16.98 8.09
C GLU A 197 19.83 15.47 8.32
N THR A 198 20.99 14.88 8.55
CA THR A 198 21.11 13.48 8.97
C THR A 198 20.67 13.32 10.42
N PRO A 199 19.98 12.24 10.75
CA PRO A 199 19.48 11.98 12.11
C PRO A 199 20.62 11.96 13.13
N ARG A 200 20.74 12.98 13.98
CA ARG A 200 21.74 13.01 15.07
C ARG A 200 21.41 12.06 16.22
N HIS A 201 20.12 11.79 16.44
CA HIS A 201 19.67 11.02 17.59
C HIS A 201 19.96 9.53 17.49
N MET A 202 20.02 8.98 16.28
CA MET A 202 20.31 7.57 16.05
C MET A 202 21.81 7.25 15.83
N GLN A 203 22.66 8.28 15.76
CA GLN A 203 24.10 8.08 15.74
C GLN A 203 24.63 7.42 17.05
N ASN A 204 23.87 7.53 18.15
CA ASN A 204 24.25 6.99 19.46
C ASN A 204 23.88 5.52 19.65
N LEU A 205 23.02 4.95 18.81
CA LEU A 205 22.69 3.52 18.85
C LEU A 205 23.64 2.73 17.97
N THR A 206 24.20 1.67 18.51
CA THR A 206 25.01 0.74 17.74
C THR A 206 24.17 0.05 16.67
N THR A 207 24.78 -0.37 15.56
CA THR A 207 24.11 -1.14 14.51
C THR A 207 23.40 -2.37 15.07
N ARG A 208 23.98 -3.01 16.09
CA ARG A 208 23.39 -4.16 16.79
C ARG A 208 22.09 -3.79 17.50
N GLU A 209 21.99 -2.63 18.14
CA GLU A 209 20.78 -2.17 18.82
C GLU A 209 19.67 -1.85 17.82
N LYS A 210 20.01 -1.27 16.65
CA LYS A 210 19.04 -1.01 15.58
C LYS A 210 18.47 -2.29 14.99
N PHE A 211 19.30 -3.31 14.77
CA PHE A 211 18.83 -4.65 14.37
C PHE A 211 18.07 -5.38 15.50
N ALA A 212 18.39 -5.11 16.76
CA ALA A 212 17.63 -5.65 17.89
C ALA A 212 16.19 -5.13 17.92
N GLU A 213 15.94 -3.87 17.51
CA GLU A 213 14.58 -3.33 17.36
C GLU A 213 13.78 -4.07 16.27
N LEU A 214 14.39 -4.45 15.16
CA LEU A 214 13.73 -5.29 14.15
C LEU A 214 13.40 -6.70 14.70
N GLY A 215 14.32 -7.28 15.49
CA GLY A 215 14.07 -8.54 16.19
C GLY A 215 12.93 -8.42 17.20
N ARG A 216 12.82 -7.27 17.89
CA ARG A 216 11.71 -6.99 18.81
C ARG A 216 10.37 -6.93 18.07
N ALA A 217 10.32 -6.36 16.87
CA ALA A 217 9.13 -6.37 16.06
C ALA A 217 8.63 -7.80 15.79
N ALA A 218 9.52 -8.74 15.45
CA ALA A 218 9.15 -10.14 15.32
C ALA A 218 8.68 -10.75 16.64
N THR A 219 9.32 -10.41 17.76
CA THR A 219 8.93 -10.89 19.09
C THR A 219 7.52 -10.43 19.48
N LEU A 220 7.13 -9.22 19.13
CA LEU A 220 5.79 -8.67 19.40
C LEU A 220 4.66 -9.53 18.80
N LEU A 221 4.88 -10.15 17.66
CA LEU A 221 3.92 -11.06 17.03
C LEU A 221 3.59 -12.29 17.89
N TYR A 222 4.53 -12.73 18.71
CA TYR A 222 4.35 -13.89 19.59
C TYR A 222 3.92 -13.51 21.00
N THR A 223 4.32 -12.33 21.48
CA THR A 223 4.10 -11.91 22.88
C THR A 223 2.80 -11.12 23.06
N ASN A 224 2.34 -10.38 22.03
CA ASN A 224 1.14 -9.57 22.08
C ASN A 224 0.07 -10.06 21.09
N ARG A 225 -0.93 -10.79 21.60
CA ARG A 225 -2.03 -11.35 20.78
C ARG A 225 -2.81 -10.28 20.00
N SER A 226 -2.99 -9.09 20.58
CA SER A 226 -3.69 -8.00 19.87
C SER A 226 -2.88 -7.50 18.69
N ILE A 227 -1.54 -7.44 18.79
CA ILE A 227 -0.66 -7.13 17.66
C ILE A 227 -0.72 -8.23 16.60
N LEU A 228 -0.71 -9.51 16.98
CA LEU A 228 -0.85 -10.62 16.05
C LEU A 228 -2.16 -10.53 15.24
N PHE A 229 -3.30 -10.34 15.93
CA PHE A 229 -4.60 -10.22 15.24
C PHE A 229 -4.67 -8.95 14.39
N SER A 230 -4.12 -7.83 14.87
CA SER A 230 -4.00 -6.60 14.08
C SER A 230 -3.17 -6.80 12.82
N SER A 231 -2.08 -7.57 12.91
CA SER A 231 -1.23 -7.92 11.76
C SER A 231 -2.00 -8.75 10.73
N ILE A 232 -2.75 -9.75 11.16
CA ILE A 232 -3.59 -10.56 10.25
C ILE A 232 -4.64 -9.67 9.57
N VAL A 233 -5.36 -8.85 10.33
CA VAL A 233 -6.35 -7.91 9.77
C VAL A 233 -5.68 -6.93 8.81
N ARG A 234 -4.46 -6.44 9.12
CA ARG A 234 -3.71 -5.54 8.24
C ARG A 234 -3.25 -6.19 6.96
N ILE A 235 -2.83 -7.46 7.00
CA ILE A 235 -2.50 -8.23 5.79
C ILE A 235 -3.75 -8.39 4.92
N ILE A 236 -4.88 -8.72 5.51
CA ILE A 236 -6.16 -8.93 4.78
C ILE A 236 -6.66 -7.62 4.16
N ASN A 237 -6.46 -6.47 4.82
CA ASN A 237 -6.95 -5.17 4.39
C ASN A 237 -6.79 -4.88 2.88
N THR A 238 -5.59 -5.06 2.35
CA THR A 238 -5.26 -4.67 0.96
C THR A 238 -5.15 -5.86 0.00
N LEU A 239 -5.71 -7.04 0.35
CA LEU A 239 -5.70 -8.21 -0.54
C LEU A 239 -6.38 -7.93 -1.88
N SER A 240 -7.58 -7.36 -1.87
CA SER A 240 -8.27 -7.01 -3.12
C SER A 240 -7.56 -5.91 -3.90
N LEU A 241 -6.87 -4.97 -3.23
CA LEU A 241 -6.08 -3.97 -3.93
C LEU A 241 -4.95 -4.63 -4.75
N PHE A 242 -4.10 -5.41 -4.12
CA PHE A 242 -2.97 -6.03 -4.81
C PHE A 242 -3.39 -7.22 -5.68
N GLY A 243 -4.37 -8.00 -5.24
CA GLY A 243 -4.84 -9.15 -5.99
C GLY A 243 -5.64 -8.77 -7.24
N PHE A 244 -6.54 -7.81 -7.14
CA PHE A 244 -7.35 -7.38 -8.30
C PHE A 244 -6.52 -6.66 -9.35
N ALA A 245 -5.48 -5.92 -8.96
CA ALA A 245 -4.53 -5.38 -9.92
C ALA A 245 -3.88 -6.45 -10.81
N VAL A 246 -3.75 -7.68 -10.28
CA VAL A 246 -3.14 -8.81 -10.99
C VAL A 246 -4.16 -9.63 -11.79
N ILE A 247 -5.33 -9.95 -11.19
CA ILE A 247 -6.27 -10.90 -11.81
C ILE A 247 -7.38 -10.24 -12.63
N MET A 248 -7.83 -9.04 -12.26
CA MET A 248 -8.96 -8.38 -12.93
C MET A 248 -8.64 -7.85 -14.33
N PRO A 249 -7.41 -7.42 -14.69
CA PRO A 249 -7.12 -7.02 -16.07
C PRO A 249 -7.47 -8.12 -17.08
N MET A 250 -7.19 -9.39 -16.73
CA MET A 250 -7.49 -10.53 -17.58
C MET A 250 -9.00 -10.73 -17.75
N MET A 251 -9.77 -10.60 -16.68
CA MET A 251 -11.23 -10.70 -16.75
C MET A 251 -11.84 -9.54 -17.55
N PHE A 252 -11.44 -8.30 -17.25
CA PHE A 252 -12.01 -7.14 -17.93
C PHE A 252 -11.65 -7.09 -19.42
N VAL A 253 -10.39 -7.36 -19.77
CA VAL A 253 -9.92 -7.23 -21.16
C VAL A 253 -10.28 -8.47 -21.97
N ASP A 254 -9.94 -9.68 -21.47
CA ASP A 254 -10.07 -10.90 -22.28
C ASP A 254 -11.50 -11.47 -22.27
N GLU A 255 -12.23 -11.35 -21.15
CA GLU A 255 -13.55 -11.97 -21.01
C GLU A 255 -14.70 -10.99 -21.31
N LEU A 256 -14.57 -9.73 -20.83
CA LEU A 256 -15.64 -8.72 -20.91
C LEU A 256 -15.46 -7.74 -22.09
N GLY A 257 -14.32 -7.79 -22.79
CA GLY A 257 -14.05 -6.98 -23.98
C GLY A 257 -13.73 -5.51 -23.71
N PHE A 258 -13.37 -5.14 -22.47
CA PHE A 258 -12.86 -3.79 -22.18
C PHE A 258 -11.49 -3.61 -22.85
N THR A 259 -11.21 -2.38 -23.26
CA THR A 259 -9.84 -2.03 -23.61
C THR A 259 -8.97 -1.93 -22.35
N THR A 260 -7.65 -2.14 -22.49
CA THR A 260 -6.71 -1.93 -21.38
C THR A 260 -6.83 -0.51 -20.82
N SER A 261 -7.09 0.49 -21.69
CA SER A 261 -7.30 1.88 -21.27
C SER A 261 -8.54 2.06 -20.39
N GLU A 262 -9.67 1.47 -20.76
CA GLU A 262 -10.90 1.53 -19.96
C GLU A 262 -10.71 0.85 -18.60
N TRP A 263 -10.06 -0.31 -18.57
CA TRP A 263 -9.70 -0.98 -17.33
C TRP A 263 -8.84 -0.08 -16.42
N LEU A 264 -7.81 0.53 -16.97
CA LEU A 264 -6.92 1.42 -16.20
C LEU A 264 -7.64 2.66 -15.68
N GLN A 265 -8.63 3.19 -16.40
CA GLN A 265 -9.48 4.29 -15.92
C GLN A 265 -10.40 3.85 -14.78
N VAL A 266 -10.98 2.64 -14.85
CA VAL A 266 -11.74 2.05 -13.74
C VAL A 266 -10.85 1.90 -12.51
N TRP A 267 -9.61 1.43 -12.68
CA TRP A 267 -8.64 1.27 -11.60
C TRP A 267 -8.16 2.62 -11.03
N ALA A 268 -7.98 3.62 -11.88
CA ALA A 268 -7.68 4.99 -11.44
C ALA A 268 -8.81 5.60 -10.60
N ALA A 269 -10.08 5.32 -10.95
CA ALA A 269 -11.24 5.78 -10.16
C ALA A 269 -11.26 5.18 -8.75
N PHE A 270 -10.85 3.93 -8.58
CA PHE A 270 -10.66 3.30 -7.27
C PHE A 270 -9.68 4.11 -6.41
N PHE A 271 -8.49 4.42 -6.92
CA PHE A 271 -7.49 5.18 -6.16
C PHE A 271 -7.92 6.63 -5.90
N PHE A 272 -8.52 7.27 -6.89
CA PHE A 272 -9.03 8.63 -6.73
C PHE A 272 -10.06 8.71 -5.59
N THR A 273 -10.98 7.76 -5.54
CA THR A 273 -11.97 7.66 -4.46
C THR A 273 -11.32 7.41 -3.11
N THR A 274 -10.28 6.57 -3.05
CA THR A 274 -9.56 6.25 -1.82
C THR A 274 -8.96 7.49 -1.16
N ILE A 275 -8.47 8.47 -1.93
CA ILE A 275 -7.87 9.69 -1.39
C ILE A 275 -8.87 10.45 -0.50
N PHE A 276 -10.08 10.69 -0.97
CA PHE A 276 -11.11 11.39 -0.21
C PHE A 276 -11.67 10.54 0.92
N SER A 277 -11.84 9.25 0.66
CA SER A 277 -12.39 8.31 1.63
C SER A 277 -11.47 8.11 2.84
N ASN A 278 -10.15 8.22 2.67
CA ASN A 278 -9.19 8.16 3.77
C ASN A 278 -9.44 9.29 4.79
N VAL A 279 -9.67 10.51 4.32
CA VAL A 279 -9.98 11.66 5.19
C VAL A 279 -11.33 11.46 5.88
N PHE A 280 -12.34 11.05 5.12
CA PHE A 280 -13.68 10.78 5.64
C PHE A 280 -13.66 9.74 6.76
N TRP A 281 -13.07 8.57 6.52
CA TRP A 281 -13.00 7.50 7.51
C TRP A 281 -12.10 7.83 8.70
N GLY A 282 -11.05 8.63 8.51
CA GLY A 282 -10.25 9.16 9.63
C GLY A 282 -11.11 9.90 10.62
N ILE A 283 -11.93 10.86 10.14
CA ILE A 283 -12.84 11.66 10.99
C ILE A 283 -13.95 10.79 11.60
N VAL A 284 -14.54 9.89 10.82
CA VAL A 284 -15.61 9.01 11.31
C VAL A 284 -15.10 8.06 12.39
N ALA A 285 -13.89 7.53 12.22
CA ALA A 285 -13.30 6.60 13.18
C ALA A 285 -12.96 7.23 14.54
N GLU A 286 -12.63 8.52 14.57
CA GLU A 286 -12.46 9.26 15.82
C GLU A 286 -13.78 9.36 16.62
N LYS A 287 -14.92 9.46 15.92
CA LYS A 287 -16.24 9.61 16.53
C LYS A 287 -16.93 8.28 16.84
N MET A 288 -16.78 7.29 15.97
CA MET A 288 -17.47 5.99 16.08
C MET A 288 -16.64 4.90 16.77
N GLY A 289 -15.34 5.10 16.90
CA GLY A 289 -14.38 4.13 17.39
C GLY A 289 -13.64 3.39 16.27
N TRP A 290 -12.30 3.29 16.39
CA TRP A 290 -11.42 2.70 15.38
C TRP A 290 -11.82 1.29 14.98
N MET A 291 -11.95 0.39 15.95
CA MET A 291 -12.26 -1.02 15.69
C MET A 291 -13.67 -1.23 15.14
N LYS A 292 -14.61 -0.33 15.48
CA LYS A 292 -15.98 -0.39 14.96
C LYS A 292 -16.02 -0.05 13.46
N VAL A 293 -15.28 0.98 13.04
CA VAL A 293 -15.16 1.38 11.63
C VAL A 293 -14.45 0.29 10.83
N ILE A 294 -13.31 -0.20 11.30
CA ILE A 294 -12.56 -1.27 10.63
C ILE A 294 -13.43 -2.51 10.45
N ARG A 295 -14.12 -2.92 11.52
CA ARG A 295 -14.93 -4.14 11.52
C ARG A 295 -16.11 -4.07 10.55
N TRP A 296 -16.96 -3.04 10.68
CA TRP A 296 -18.22 -2.97 9.95
C TRP A 296 -18.07 -2.40 8.54
N PHE A 297 -17.32 -1.34 8.37
CA PHE A 297 -17.14 -0.70 7.07
C PHE A 297 -15.91 -1.25 6.33
N GLY A 298 -14.80 -1.45 7.03
CA GLY A 298 -13.61 -2.07 6.44
C GLY A 298 -13.89 -3.52 6.00
N CYS A 299 -14.10 -4.41 6.95
CA CYS A 299 -14.19 -5.84 6.64
C CYS A 299 -15.44 -6.20 5.82
N ILE A 300 -16.65 -5.82 6.27
CA ILE A 300 -17.88 -6.13 5.53
C ILE A 300 -17.98 -5.35 4.22
N GLY A 301 -17.61 -4.06 4.25
CA GLY A 301 -17.59 -3.24 3.03
C GLY A 301 -16.66 -3.81 1.97
N MET A 302 -15.44 -4.24 2.33
CA MET A 302 -14.50 -4.89 1.40
C MET A 302 -15.00 -6.25 0.93
N ALA A 303 -15.61 -7.06 1.78
CA ALA A 303 -16.20 -8.33 1.38
C ALA A 303 -17.27 -8.13 0.29
N LEU A 304 -18.21 -7.21 0.52
CA LEU A 304 -19.30 -6.91 -0.41
C LEU A 304 -18.79 -6.25 -1.70
N SER A 305 -17.90 -5.27 -1.59
CA SER A 305 -17.35 -4.58 -2.77
C SER A 305 -16.44 -5.49 -3.60
N SER A 306 -15.74 -6.44 -3.00
CA SER A 306 -14.95 -7.45 -3.73
C SER A 306 -15.85 -8.38 -4.56
N LEU A 307 -16.97 -8.85 -3.99
CA LEU A 307 -17.97 -9.61 -4.74
C LEU A 307 -18.60 -8.76 -5.85
N ALA A 308 -18.97 -7.51 -5.54
CA ALA A 308 -19.56 -6.61 -6.51
C ALA A 308 -18.59 -6.32 -7.67
N PHE A 309 -17.28 -6.24 -7.40
CA PHE A 309 -16.26 -6.01 -8.43
C PHE A 309 -16.15 -7.14 -9.46
N TYR A 310 -16.54 -8.34 -9.07
CA TYR A 310 -16.65 -9.49 -9.99
C TYR A 310 -18.03 -9.55 -10.63
N TYR A 311 -19.11 -9.63 -9.81
CA TYR A 311 -20.45 -9.95 -10.31
C TYR A 311 -21.11 -8.84 -11.11
N LEU A 312 -20.89 -7.55 -10.78
CA LEU A 312 -21.53 -6.47 -11.53
C LEU A 312 -21.02 -6.38 -12.99
N PRO A 313 -19.68 -6.36 -13.25
CA PRO A 313 -19.20 -6.40 -14.61
C PRO A 313 -19.61 -7.68 -15.37
N GLN A 314 -19.62 -8.84 -14.73
CA GLN A 314 -20.11 -10.09 -15.35
C GLN A 314 -21.57 -10.01 -15.74
N HIS A 315 -22.41 -9.34 -14.95
CA HIS A 315 -23.83 -9.20 -15.24
C HIS A 315 -24.13 -8.17 -16.33
N PHE A 316 -23.45 -7.03 -16.31
CA PHE A 316 -23.70 -5.92 -17.23
C PHE A 316 -22.81 -5.93 -18.49
N GLY A 317 -21.82 -6.83 -18.57
CA GLY A 317 -20.88 -6.95 -19.68
C GLY A 317 -20.01 -5.70 -19.83
N HIS A 318 -19.67 -5.35 -21.07
CA HIS A 318 -18.88 -4.16 -21.41
C HIS A 318 -19.67 -2.88 -21.15
N ASN A 319 -19.86 -2.53 -19.90
CA ASN A 319 -20.50 -1.30 -19.46
C ASN A 319 -19.59 -0.52 -18.50
N PHE A 320 -18.92 0.50 -19.05
CA PHE A 320 -17.93 1.29 -18.32
C PHE A 320 -18.51 1.96 -17.05
N ALA A 321 -19.71 2.53 -17.15
CA ALA A 321 -20.36 3.18 -16.00
C ALA A 321 -20.66 2.19 -14.88
N MET A 322 -21.11 0.98 -15.23
CA MET A 322 -21.37 -0.08 -14.24
C MET A 322 -20.09 -0.69 -13.65
N ALA A 323 -18.98 -0.65 -14.38
CA ALA A 323 -17.68 -1.05 -13.86
C ALA A 323 -17.10 -0.05 -12.84
N LEU A 324 -17.43 1.24 -12.97
CA LEU A 324 -17.02 2.27 -12.00
C LEU A 324 -17.67 2.09 -10.63
N VAL A 325 -18.90 1.58 -10.56
CA VAL A 325 -19.64 1.43 -9.29
C VAL A 325 -18.87 0.60 -8.26
N PRO A 326 -18.47 -0.64 -8.56
CA PRO A 326 -17.72 -1.45 -7.60
C PRO A 326 -16.29 -0.93 -7.37
N ALA A 327 -15.67 -0.25 -8.34
CA ALA A 327 -14.36 0.37 -8.16
C ALA A 327 -14.42 1.51 -7.12
N ILE A 328 -15.43 2.38 -7.22
CA ILE A 328 -15.69 3.43 -6.23
C ILE A 328 -16.01 2.83 -4.87
N ALA A 329 -16.86 1.81 -4.80
CA ALA A 329 -17.20 1.12 -3.55
C ALA A 329 -15.95 0.51 -2.89
N LEU A 330 -15.09 -0.16 -3.67
CA LEU A 330 -13.83 -0.72 -3.20
C LEU A 330 -12.91 0.37 -2.63
N GLY A 331 -12.81 1.53 -3.30
CA GLY A 331 -12.04 2.68 -2.85
C GLY A 331 -12.57 3.30 -1.54
N ILE A 332 -13.89 3.35 -1.38
CA ILE A 332 -14.52 3.81 -0.13
C ILE A 332 -14.16 2.87 1.03
N PHE A 333 -14.34 1.58 0.85
CA PHE A 333 -14.25 0.63 1.96
C PHE A 333 -12.82 0.21 2.30
N VAL A 334 -11.87 0.18 1.35
CA VAL A 334 -10.46 -0.04 1.67
C VAL A 334 -9.91 1.06 2.58
N ALA A 335 -10.38 2.29 2.41
CA ALA A 335 -10.00 3.42 3.22
C ALA A 335 -10.52 3.36 4.66
N ALA A 336 -11.56 2.57 4.95
CA ALA A 336 -12.08 2.38 6.31
C ALA A 336 -11.08 1.67 7.25
N PHE A 337 -9.98 1.14 6.71
CA PHE A 337 -8.87 0.59 7.50
C PHE A 337 -7.81 1.64 7.91
N VAL A 338 -7.94 2.90 7.52
CA VAL A 338 -6.98 3.97 7.88
C VAL A 338 -6.66 3.99 9.38
N PRO A 339 -7.61 3.76 10.32
CA PRO A 339 -7.31 3.77 11.75
C PRO A 339 -6.30 2.70 12.18
N MET A 340 -6.05 1.64 11.38
CA MET A 340 -5.05 0.63 11.72
C MET A 340 -3.66 1.22 11.96
N ALA A 341 -3.30 2.31 11.29
CA ALA A 341 -2.02 2.99 11.51
C ALA A 341 -1.87 3.54 12.94
N ALA A 342 -2.98 3.89 13.59
CA ALA A 342 -3.01 4.36 14.99
C ALA A 342 -3.14 3.20 15.98
N VAL A 343 -3.78 2.10 15.59
CA VAL A 343 -3.98 0.92 16.45
C VAL A 343 -2.65 0.30 16.89
N PHE A 344 -1.70 0.10 15.98
CA PHE A 344 -0.42 -0.55 16.31
C PHE A 344 0.40 0.20 17.37
N PRO A 345 0.66 1.53 17.25
CA PRO A 345 1.37 2.27 18.28
C PRO A 345 0.59 2.37 19.61
N ALA A 346 -0.75 2.31 19.58
CA ALA A 346 -1.57 2.31 20.77
C ALA A 346 -1.52 0.97 21.53
N LEU A 347 -1.34 -0.14 20.81
CA LEU A 347 -1.17 -1.48 21.41
C LEU A 347 0.18 -1.67 22.10
N GLU A 348 1.20 -0.90 21.71
CA GLU A 348 2.56 -0.99 22.26
C GLU A 348 3.15 0.42 22.49
N PRO A 349 2.68 1.15 23.50
CA PRO A 349 3.11 2.53 23.74
C PRO A 349 4.58 2.68 24.09
N ASN A 350 5.19 1.63 24.69
CA ASN A 350 6.58 1.63 25.12
C ASN A 350 7.56 1.37 23.96
N HIS A 351 7.11 0.70 22.89
CA HIS A 351 7.92 0.31 21.73
C HIS A 351 7.21 0.65 20.42
N LYS A 352 6.78 1.91 20.27
CA LYS A 352 6.04 2.38 19.10
C LYS A 352 6.76 2.10 17.76
N GLY A 353 8.08 2.23 17.74
CA GLY A 353 8.89 1.94 16.56
C GLY A 353 8.77 0.48 16.11
N ALA A 354 8.87 -0.47 17.05
CA ALA A 354 8.68 -1.88 16.76
C ALA A 354 7.25 -2.18 16.29
N ALA A 355 6.24 -1.57 16.90
CA ALA A 355 4.85 -1.73 16.49
C ALA A 355 4.59 -1.19 15.06
N ILE A 356 5.17 -0.04 14.70
CA ILE A 356 5.11 0.52 13.34
C ILE A 356 5.83 -0.40 12.34
N SER A 357 6.95 -1.00 12.72
CA SER A 357 7.66 -1.96 11.87
C SER A 357 6.81 -3.20 11.57
N VAL A 358 6.06 -3.71 12.58
CA VAL A 358 5.10 -4.80 12.37
C VAL A 358 3.96 -4.37 11.44
N TYR A 359 3.43 -3.16 11.60
CA TYR A 359 2.42 -2.60 10.71
C TYR A 359 2.90 -2.55 9.25
N ASN A 360 4.12 -2.05 9.02
CA ASN A 360 4.71 -1.96 7.68
C ASN A 360 4.99 -3.34 7.06
N LEU A 361 5.51 -4.27 7.86
CA LEU A 361 5.70 -5.66 7.44
C LEU A 361 4.37 -6.29 7.03
N SER A 362 3.32 -6.10 7.83
CA SER A 362 1.98 -6.62 7.53
C SER A 362 1.41 -6.02 6.23
N ALA A 363 1.65 -4.72 5.99
CA ALA A 363 1.28 -4.06 4.73
C ALA A 363 2.02 -4.67 3.53
N GLY A 364 3.32 -4.91 3.66
CA GLY A 364 4.12 -5.55 2.63
C GLY A 364 3.71 -7.00 2.36
N LEU A 365 3.41 -7.77 3.41
CA LEU A 365 2.94 -9.15 3.29
C LEU A 365 1.60 -9.26 2.55
N SER A 366 0.77 -8.25 2.56
CA SER A 366 -0.44 -8.19 1.72
C SER A 366 -0.10 -8.22 0.23
N ASN A 367 0.94 -7.50 -0.19
CA ASN A 367 1.42 -7.49 -1.57
C ASN A 367 1.98 -8.85 -2.03
N PHE A 368 2.51 -9.64 -1.09
CA PHE A 368 2.93 -11.01 -1.32
C PHE A 368 1.75 -12.00 -1.34
N LEU A 369 0.91 -11.95 -0.31
CA LEU A 369 -0.13 -12.96 -0.09
C LEU A 369 -1.25 -12.89 -1.14
N ALA A 370 -1.60 -11.69 -1.61
CA ALA A 370 -2.67 -11.53 -2.58
C ALA A 370 -2.37 -12.28 -3.90
N PRO A 371 -1.27 -12.03 -4.63
CA PRO A 371 -0.97 -12.81 -5.82
C PRO A 371 -0.64 -14.28 -5.50
N ALA A 372 -0.09 -14.61 -4.33
CA ALA A 372 0.18 -16.00 -3.93
C ALA A 372 -1.12 -16.83 -3.86
N ILE A 373 -2.20 -16.27 -3.32
CA ILE A 373 -3.52 -16.90 -3.33
C ILE A 373 -3.99 -17.11 -4.77
N ALA A 374 -3.77 -16.14 -5.66
CA ALA A 374 -4.13 -16.27 -7.07
C ALA A 374 -3.34 -17.40 -7.76
N VAL A 375 -2.04 -17.53 -7.49
CA VAL A 375 -1.20 -18.64 -8.03
C VAL A 375 -1.84 -20.01 -7.73
N VAL A 376 -2.30 -20.19 -6.50
CA VAL A 376 -2.86 -21.47 -6.04
C VAL A 376 -4.27 -21.71 -6.59
N LEU A 377 -5.12 -20.68 -6.64
CA LEU A 377 -6.55 -20.86 -6.92
C LEU A 377 -6.92 -20.71 -8.40
N LEU A 378 -6.22 -19.86 -9.17
CA LEU A 378 -6.57 -19.63 -10.59
C LEU A 378 -6.60 -20.90 -11.43
N PRO A 379 -5.67 -21.87 -11.29
CA PRO A 379 -5.69 -23.08 -12.12
C PRO A 379 -6.91 -23.98 -11.90
N TYR A 380 -7.53 -23.91 -10.72
CA TYR A 380 -8.63 -24.81 -10.30
C TYR A 380 -9.99 -24.13 -10.26
N PHE A 381 -10.03 -22.85 -9.90
CA PHE A 381 -11.27 -22.15 -9.57
C PHE A 381 -11.46 -20.85 -10.35
N SER A 382 -10.57 -20.54 -11.29
CA SER A 382 -10.56 -19.29 -12.07
C SER A 382 -10.61 -18.01 -11.19
N THR A 383 -10.91 -16.87 -11.79
CA THR A 383 -10.97 -15.56 -11.10
C THR A 383 -11.95 -15.55 -9.92
N ILE A 384 -13.10 -16.20 -10.07
CA ILE A 384 -14.12 -16.23 -9.00
C ILE A 384 -13.64 -16.94 -7.73
N GLY A 385 -12.83 -17.99 -7.86
CA GLY A 385 -12.25 -18.67 -6.69
C GLY A 385 -11.38 -17.76 -5.85
N VAL A 386 -10.57 -16.90 -6.51
CA VAL A 386 -9.73 -15.92 -5.82
C VAL A 386 -10.58 -14.84 -5.14
N VAL A 387 -11.62 -14.35 -5.81
CA VAL A 387 -12.56 -13.35 -5.25
C VAL A 387 -13.26 -13.89 -4.01
N ILE A 388 -13.74 -15.15 -4.04
CA ILE A 388 -14.37 -15.81 -2.89
C ILE A 388 -13.37 -15.97 -1.75
N ALA A 389 -12.11 -16.35 -2.04
CA ALA A 389 -11.09 -16.48 -1.02
C ALA A 389 -10.80 -15.14 -0.31
N TYR A 390 -10.65 -14.04 -1.07
CA TYR A 390 -10.49 -12.73 -0.46
C TYR A 390 -11.70 -12.32 0.37
N THR A 391 -12.92 -12.56 -0.15
CA THR A 391 -14.16 -12.29 0.58
C THR A 391 -14.22 -13.08 1.91
N ALA A 392 -13.87 -14.36 1.89
CA ALA A 392 -13.81 -15.19 3.09
C ALA A 392 -12.77 -14.66 4.10
N LEU A 393 -11.62 -14.19 3.63
CA LEU A 393 -10.61 -13.57 4.49
C LEU A 393 -11.08 -12.25 5.10
N TYR A 394 -11.82 -11.39 4.36
CA TYR A 394 -12.44 -10.21 4.96
C TYR A 394 -13.48 -10.56 6.03
N ILE A 395 -14.26 -11.62 5.81
CA ILE A 395 -15.19 -12.15 6.84
C ILE A 395 -14.41 -12.70 8.04
N LEU A 396 -13.31 -13.41 7.83
CA LEU A 396 -12.41 -13.81 8.91
C LEU A 396 -11.90 -12.60 9.70
N ALA A 397 -11.43 -11.55 9.02
CA ALA A 397 -10.99 -10.32 9.66
C ALA A 397 -12.09 -9.65 10.50
N PHE A 398 -13.36 -9.69 10.04
CA PHE A 398 -14.50 -9.21 10.82
C PHE A 398 -14.64 -9.92 12.16
N PHE A 399 -14.40 -11.25 12.21
CA PHE A 399 -14.45 -12.02 13.45
C PHE A 399 -13.18 -11.86 14.30
N LEU A 400 -12.04 -11.50 13.72
CA LEU A 400 -10.81 -11.21 14.45
C LEU A 400 -10.81 -9.82 15.12
N CYS A 401 -11.49 -8.83 14.54
CA CYS A 401 -11.53 -7.47 15.06
C CYS A 401 -11.92 -7.37 16.54
N PRO A 402 -12.93 -8.09 17.06
CA PRO A 402 -13.29 -8.05 18.48
C PRO A 402 -12.21 -8.59 19.43
N LEU A 403 -11.26 -9.36 18.93
CA LEU A 403 -10.14 -9.91 19.70
C LEU A 403 -8.99 -8.90 19.87
N ILE A 404 -9.02 -7.80 19.13
CA ILE A 404 -8.05 -6.71 19.21
C ILE A 404 -8.51 -5.78 20.30
N ARG A 405 -7.85 -5.85 21.46
CA ARG A 405 -8.13 -4.99 22.62
C ARG A 405 -7.22 -3.79 22.56
N VAL A 406 -7.72 -2.67 22.07
CA VAL A 406 -7.01 -1.40 21.98
C VAL A 406 -7.82 -0.31 22.64
N GLU A 407 -7.16 0.50 23.47
CA GLU A 407 -7.76 1.71 24.06
C GLU A 407 -7.53 2.87 23.08
N GLN A 408 -8.63 3.43 22.58
CA GLN A 408 -8.57 4.60 21.72
C GLN A 408 -8.50 5.85 22.57
N PRO A 409 -7.46 6.69 22.45
CA PRO A 409 -7.38 7.95 23.19
C PRO A 409 -8.60 8.84 22.94
N GLY A 410 -9.21 9.33 24.02
CA GLY A 410 -10.38 10.21 23.96
C GLY A 410 -11.73 9.52 23.65
N PHE A 411 -11.73 8.19 23.49
CA PHE A 411 -12.94 7.42 23.27
C PHE A 411 -13.26 6.59 24.52
N THR A 412 -14.17 7.09 25.38
CA THR A 412 -14.66 6.34 26.55
C THR A 412 -15.84 5.47 26.12
N SER A 413 -15.70 4.15 26.22
CA SER A 413 -16.75 3.17 25.95
C SER A 413 -17.93 3.22 26.93
N ASP A 414 -17.85 4.05 27.97
CA ASP A 414 -18.80 4.10 29.07
C ASP A 414 -20.05 4.97 28.84
N GLN A 415 -20.26 5.51 27.67
CA GLN A 415 -21.51 6.24 27.39
C GLN A 415 -22.73 5.33 27.12
N HIS A 416 -22.60 4.01 27.14
CA HIS A 416 -23.72 3.08 26.93
C HIS A 416 -24.03 2.13 28.09
N ALA A 417 -23.45 2.37 29.26
CA ALA A 417 -23.82 1.61 30.48
C ALA A 417 -24.27 2.56 31.60
N LYS A 418 -25.29 3.37 31.37
CA LYS A 418 -26.11 3.82 32.45
C LYS A 418 -27.19 2.77 32.69
N PRO A 419 -27.18 2.03 33.82
CA PRO A 419 -28.33 1.28 34.23
C PRO A 419 -29.47 2.26 34.49
N PHE A 420 -30.63 1.94 34.02
CA PHE A 420 -31.90 2.60 34.34
C PHE A 420 -32.14 2.39 35.84
N THR A 421 -31.60 3.27 36.68
CA THR A 421 -32.03 3.34 38.06
C THR A 421 -33.35 4.08 38.10
N ALA A 422 -34.41 3.33 38.27
CA ALA A 422 -35.70 3.81 38.68
C ALA A 422 -35.55 4.63 39.98
N ASN A 423 -35.80 5.90 39.91
CA ASN A 423 -36.11 6.69 41.11
C ASN A 423 -37.45 6.20 41.66
N ALA A 424 -37.37 5.28 42.61
CA ALA A 424 -38.48 5.02 43.52
C ALA A 424 -38.45 6.10 44.58
N ALA A 425 -39.54 6.75 44.67
CA ALA A 425 -40.14 7.50 45.76
C ALA A 425 -39.35 7.59 47.09
N GLU A 426 -39.17 8.83 47.54
CA GLU A 426 -39.40 9.10 48.96
C GLU A 426 -40.02 10.51 49.08
N SER A 427 -41.21 10.46 49.62
CA SER A 427 -42.05 11.40 50.38
C SER A 427 -41.59 12.85 50.60
#